data_b77d3577eda46c16d5f470b6bb6988f0
#
_entry.id   b77d3577eda46c16d5f470b6bb6988f0
#
_cell.length_a   1.000
_cell.length_b   1.000
_cell.length_c   1.000
_cell.angle_alpha   90.00
_cell.angle_beta   90.00
_cell.angle_gamma   90.00
#
_symmetry.space_group_name_H-M   'P 1'
#
loop_
_entity.id
_entity.type
_entity.pdbx_description
1 polymer ?
#
loop_
_entity_poly.entity_id
_entity_poly.type
_entity_poly.pdbx_seq_one_letter_code
_entity_poly.pdbx_strand_id
1 'polypeptide(L)'
;MSGVTHPDPDQLDTAICTLLNERKISLIVTAXYMKNIGPCTLKSYAGKIINVHPSLLPRHGGKGMYGRAVHESVLASGDRITGPSVHIVTAEYDAGPVIAQHELPVQPDETVESLSERVLAAEHILLPTVVQDLAVHAI
;
A
#
# COMPACT_ATOMS: atom_id res chain seq x y z
N MET A 1 12.10 10.39 -6.35
CA MET A 1 13.40 9.90 -6.90
C MET A 1 13.10 8.80 -7.89
N SER A 2 13.77 8.77 -8.99
CA SER A 2 13.55 7.78 -10.02
C SER A 2 14.78 6.89 -10.17
N GLY A 3 14.58 5.72 -10.77
CA GLY A 3 15.67 4.80 -11.08
C GLY A 3 16.62 5.32 -12.15
N VAL A 4 16.18 6.32 -12.90
CA VAL A 4 17.06 6.95 -13.90
C VAL A 4 18.20 7.68 -13.22
N THR A 5 17.91 8.37 -12.12
CA THR A 5 18.93 9.11 -11.38
C THR A 5 19.80 8.18 -10.54
N HIS A 6 19.20 7.13 -9.98
CA HIS A 6 19.90 6.19 -9.10
C HIS A 6 19.56 4.77 -9.54
N PRO A 7 20.23 4.25 -10.58
CA PRO A 7 19.85 2.93 -11.12
C PRO A 7 20.13 1.75 -10.18
N ASP A 8 21.12 1.88 -9.29
CA ASP A 8 21.41 0.82 -8.32
C ASP A 8 20.35 0.88 -7.20
N PRO A 9 19.61 -0.21 -6.95
CA PRO A 9 18.60 -0.19 -5.90
C PRO A 9 19.11 0.20 -4.53
N ASP A 10 20.32 -0.21 -4.16
CA ASP A 10 20.88 0.15 -2.87
C ASP A 10 21.23 1.64 -2.82
N GLN A 11 21.74 2.19 -3.91
CA GLN A 11 22.04 3.61 -3.99
C GLN A 11 20.76 4.44 -3.94
N LEU A 12 19.71 3.98 -4.61
CA LEU A 12 18.43 4.65 -4.58
C LEU A 12 17.85 4.65 -3.17
N ASP A 13 17.90 3.51 -2.50
CA ASP A 13 17.40 3.39 -1.13
C ASP A 13 18.13 4.36 -0.19
N THR A 14 19.46 4.40 -0.29
CA THR A 14 20.26 5.30 0.55
C THR A 14 19.92 6.76 0.26
N ALA A 15 19.76 7.11 -1.01
CA ALA A 15 19.42 8.49 -1.39
C ALA A 15 18.05 8.88 -0.86
N ILE A 16 17.07 7.98 -0.95
CA ILE A 16 15.73 8.25 -0.43
C ILE A 16 15.79 8.42 1.09
N CYS A 17 16.47 7.52 1.77
CA CYS A 17 16.59 7.56 3.23
C CYS A 17 17.23 8.86 3.69
N THR A 18 18.29 9.28 3.03
CA THR A 18 18.98 10.53 3.37
C THR A 18 18.04 11.72 3.17
N LEU A 19 17.34 11.76 2.05
CA LEU A 19 16.42 12.86 1.76
C LEU A 19 15.29 12.93 2.80
N LEU A 20 14.71 11.78 3.15
CA LEU A 20 13.64 11.74 4.14
C LEU A 20 14.13 12.23 5.50
N ASN A 21 15.33 11.80 5.91
CA ASN A 21 15.88 12.23 7.18
C ASN A 21 16.16 13.73 7.17
N GLU A 22 16.69 14.25 6.07
CA GLU A 22 16.98 15.69 5.96
C GLU A 22 15.70 16.52 6.03
N ARG A 23 14.59 16.00 5.51
CA ARG A 23 13.30 16.69 5.53
C ARG A 23 12.50 16.41 6.79
N LYS A 24 13.02 15.60 7.70
CA LYS A 24 12.39 15.29 9.00
C LYS A 24 10.99 14.71 8.82
N ILE A 25 10.89 13.78 7.87
CA ILE A 25 9.62 13.10 7.61
C ILE A 25 9.33 12.15 8.78
N SER A 26 8.09 12.11 9.22
CA SER A 26 7.69 11.23 10.34
C SER A 26 6.77 10.10 9.94
N LEU A 27 6.21 10.14 8.73
CA LEU A 27 5.35 9.06 8.25
C LEU A 27 5.51 9.00 6.73
N ILE A 28 5.61 7.79 6.21
CA ILE A 28 5.68 7.56 4.76
C ILE A 28 4.44 6.81 4.33
N VAL A 29 3.78 7.31 3.29
CA VAL A 29 2.63 6.65 2.70
C VAL A 29 3.01 6.21 1.29
N THR A 30 2.79 4.93 0.98
CA THR A 30 2.97 4.42 -0.38
C THR A 30 1.63 3.95 -0.92
N ALA A 31 1.50 4.13 -2.21
CA ALA A 31 0.31 3.67 -2.92
C ALA A 31 0.75 3.23 -4.29
N UNK A 32 0.48 1.96 -4.31
CA UNK A 32 0.86 1.55 -5.49
C UNK A 32 2.25 1.44 -5.69
N TYR A 33 2.83 1.30 -4.74
CA TYR A 33 4.27 1.16 -4.87
C TYR A 33 4.60 -0.31 -5.12
N MET A 34 5.13 -0.57 -6.26
CA MET A 34 5.29 -1.96 -6.73
C MET A 34 6.65 -2.55 -6.43
N LYS A 35 7.55 -1.77 -5.88
CA LYS A 35 8.90 -2.24 -5.52
C LYS A 35 9.02 -2.31 -4.00
N ASN A 36 9.83 -3.24 -3.52
CA ASN A 36 10.14 -3.29 -2.10
C ASN A 36 10.86 -2.02 -1.66
N ILE A 37 10.51 -1.56 -0.49
CA ILE A 37 11.27 -0.49 0.16
C ILE A 37 12.62 -1.08 0.56
N GLY A 38 13.68 -0.36 0.31
CA GLY A 38 15.02 -0.85 0.61
C GLY A 38 15.35 -0.88 2.09
N PRO A 39 16.40 -1.61 2.46
CA PRO A 39 16.70 -1.82 3.88
C PRO A 39 17.05 -0.56 4.66
N CYS A 40 17.67 0.41 4.04
CA CYS A 40 18.01 1.64 4.75
C CYS A 40 16.75 2.38 5.18
N THR A 41 15.82 2.55 4.26
CA THR A 41 14.57 3.25 4.55
C THR A 41 13.71 2.45 5.54
N LEU A 42 13.64 1.12 5.35
CA LEU A 42 12.87 0.29 6.28
C LEU A 42 13.40 0.38 7.70
N LYS A 43 14.72 0.37 7.86
CA LYS A 43 15.31 0.44 9.19
C LYS A 43 15.04 1.79 9.84
N SER A 44 15.25 2.87 9.09
CA SER A 44 15.09 4.22 9.63
C SER A 44 13.64 4.55 9.95
N TYR A 45 12.70 3.95 9.22
CA TYR A 45 11.28 4.27 9.36
C TYR A 45 10.44 3.06 9.73
N ALA A 46 11.03 2.10 10.44
CA ALA A 46 10.30 0.90 10.87
C ALA A 46 9.03 1.29 11.60
N GLY A 47 7.91 0.73 11.18
CA GLY A 47 6.61 1.03 11.75
C GLY A 47 6.01 2.34 11.31
N LYS A 48 6.71 3.10 10.47
CA LYS A 48 6.26 4.44 10.05
C LYS A 48 6.02 4.52 8.55
N ILE A 49 6.00 3.37 7.88
CA ILE A 49 5.69 3.30 6.45
C ILE A 49 4.38 2.53 6.33
N ILE A 50 3.39 3.16 5.72
CA ILE A 50 2.11 2.50 5.46
C ILE A 50 1.87 2.46 3.96
N ASN A 51 1.09 1.47 3.56
CA ASN A 51 0.73 1.29 2.16
C ASN A 51 -0.75 0.95 2.09
N VAL A 52 -1.39 1.37 1.02
CA VAL A 52 -2.75 0.95 0.74
C VAL A 52 -2.71 -0.11 -0.37
N HIS A 53 -3.36 -1.24 -0.12
CA HIS A 53 -3.45 -2.36 -1.05
C HIS A 53 -4.91 -2.55 -1.40
N PRO A 54 -5.25 -2.79 -2.67
CA PRO A 54 -6.64 -2.78 -3.09
C PRO A 54 -7.39 -4.10 -2.88
N SER A 55 -7.09 -4.81 -1.81
CA SER A 55 -7.85 -6.00 -1.43
C SER A 55 -7.90 -6.10 0.09
N LEU A 56 -8.75 -6.99 0.58
CA LEU A 56 -8.85 -7.26 2.02
C LEU A 56 -7.74 -8.24 2.40
N LEU A 57 -6.57 -7.69 2.72
CA LEU A 57 -5.42 -8.51 3.06
C LEU A 57 -5.73 -9.44 4.23
N PRO A 58 -5.17 -10.63 4.25
CA PRO A 58 -4.10 -11.15 3.38
C PRO A 58 -4.57 -11.72 2.05
N ARG A 59 -5.86 -11.73 1.78
CA ARG A 59 -6.34 -12.27 0.52
C ARG A 59 -5.88 -11.38 -0.63
N HIS A 60 -5.45 -12.02 -1.71
CA HIS A 60 -5.04 -11.34 -2.94
C HIS A 60 -3.89 -10.36 -2.74
N GLY A 61 -3.01 -10.69 -1.79
CA GLY A 61 -1.80 -9.91 -1.56
C GLY A 61 -0.57 -10.72 -1.94
N GLY A 62 0.59 -10.08 -1.82
CA GLY A 62 1.87 -10.74 -2.04
C GLY A 62 2.51 -10.33 -3.35
N LYS A 63 3.63 -10.98 -3.67
CA LYS A 63 4.42 -10.64 -4.84
C LYS A 63 3.58 -10.78 -6.11
N GLY A 64 3.62 -9.77 -6.95
CA GLY A 64 2.87 -9.77 -8.20
C GLY A 64 1.43 -9.31 -8.07
N MET A 65 0.92 -9.17 -6.87
CA MET A 65 -0.46 -8.73 -6.66
C MET A 65 -0.52 -7.22 -6.57
N TYR A 66 -0.64 -6.58 -7.71
CA TYR A 66 -0.80 -5.13 -7.79
C TYR A 66 -1.65 -4.79 -9.00
N GLY A 67 -2.26 -3.61 -8.96
CA GLY A 67 -3.03 -3.08 -10.06
C GLY A 67 -4.17 -4.00 -10.45
N ARG A 68 -4.29 -4.19 -11.75
CA ARG A 68 -5.38 -4.97 -12.33
C ARG A 68 -5.39 -6.42 -11.85
N ALA A 69 -4.21 -6.99 -11.57
CA ALA A 69 -4.11 -8.39 -11.15
C ALA A 69 -4.89 -8.68 -9.87
N VAL A 70 -4.95 -7.71 -8.96
CA VAL A 70 -5.68 -7.89 -7.71
C VAL A 70 -7.17 -8.08 -7.98
N HIS A 71 -7.73 -7.22 -8.82
CA HIS A 71 -9.18 -7.29 -9.09
C HIS A 71 -9.53 -8.51 -9.94
N GLU A 72 -8.64 -8.88 -10.86
CA GLU A 72 -8.81 -10.14 -11.60
C GLU A 72 -8.85 -11.32 -10.64
N SER A 73 -7.97 -11.33 -9.65
CA SER A 73 -7.92 -12.41 -8.67
C SER A 73 -9.19 -12.47 -7.84
N VAL A 74 -9.70 -11.32 -7.41
CA VAL A 74 -10.94 -11.25 -6.63
C VAL A 74 -12.10 -11.83 -7.43
N LEU A 75 -12.24 -11.39 -8.69
CA LEU A 75 -13.35 -11.88 -9.51
C LEU A 75 -13.22 -13.37 -9.82
N ALA A 76 -12.00 -13.84 -10.09
CA ALA A 76 -11.78 -15.24 -10.39
C ALA A 76 -12.08 -16.14 -9.19
N SER A 77 -11.87 -15.66 -7.98
CA SER A 77 -12.09 -16.45 -6.77
C SER A 77 -13.56 -16.50 -6.37
N GLY A 78 -14.39 -15.63 -6.92
CA GLY A 78 -15.79 -15.57 -6.53
C GLY A 78 -16.04 -14.90 -5.19
N ASP A 79 -15.11 -14.13 -4.70
CA ASP A 79 -15.30 -13.41 -3.45
C ASP A 79 -16.51 -12.49 -3.51
N ARG A 80 -17.25 -12.43 -2.43
CA ARG A 80 -18.45 -11.58 -2.35
C ARG A 80 -18.17 -10.21 -1.79
N ILE A 81 -17.02 -10.05 -1.11
CA ILE A 81 -16.59 -8.75 -0.61
C ILE A 81 -15.14 -8.52 -1.00
N THR A 82 -14.79 -7.25 -1.09
CA THR A 82 -13.42 -6.81 -1.33
C THR A 82 -13.28 -5.43 -0.70
N GLY A 83 -12.18 -4.76 -1.00
CA GLY A 83 -11.96 -3.41 -0.50
C GLY A 83 -10.49 -3.20 -0.20
N PRO A 84 -10.11 -1.96 0.06
CA PRO A 84 -8.72 -1.66 0.35
C PRO A 84 -8.33 -1.98 1.79
N SER A 85 -7.04 -2.27 1.97
CA SER A 85 -6.41 -2.41 3.28
C SER A 85 -5.27 -1.41 3.39
N VAL A 86 -5.10 -0.84 4.57
CA VAL A 86 -3.91 -0.08 4.90
C VAL A 86 -3.08 -0.92 5.87
N HIS A 87 -1.81 -1.07 5.56
CA HIS A 87 -0.93 -1.93 6.37
C HIS A 87 0.43 -1.29 6.57
N ILE A 88 1.12 -1.76 7.60
CA ILE A 88 2.50 -1.35 7.85
C ILE A 88 3.39 -2.08 6.85
N VAL A 89 4.28 -1.34 6.21
CA VAL A 89 5.19 -1.93 5.21
C VAL A 89 6.37 -2.59 5.92
N THR A 90 6.66 -3.81 5.49
CA THR A 90 7.81 -4.59 5.95
C THR A 90 8.61 -5.04 4.73
N ALA A 91 9.65 -5.84 4.96
CA ALA A 91 10.47 -6.33 3.86
C ALA A 91 9.71 -7.29 2.94
N GLU A 92 8.63 -7.90 3.43
CA GLU A 92 7.83 -8.84 2.66
C GLU A 92 6.61 -8.13 2.08
N TYR A 93 6.29 -8.42 0.81
CA TYR A 93 5.15 -7.81 0.13
C TYR A 93 3.85 -8.10 0.88
N ASP A 94 3.13 -7.06 1.23
CA ASP A 94 1.76 -7.12 1.75
C ASP A 94 1.61 -8.00 2.97
N ALA A 95 2.70 -8.23 3.71
CA ALA A 95 2.70 -9.14 4.86
C ALA A 95 2.70 -8.42 6.21
N GLY A 96 2.90 -7.10 6.22
CA GLY A 96 2.91 -6.36 7.46
C GLY A 96 1.53 -6.25 8.09
N PRO A 97 1.45 -5.82 9.34
CA PRO A 97 0.16 -5.74 10.03
C PRO A 97 -0.83 -4.83 9.33
N VAL A 98 -2.06 -5.30 9.20
CA VAL A 98 -3.16 -4.51 8.67
C VAL A 98 -3.70 -3.62 9.77
N ILE A 99 -3.80 -2.33 9.51
CA ILE A 99 -4.28 -1.39 10.53
C ILE A 99 -5.65 -0.83 10.22
N ALA A 100 -6.13 -0.95 8.99
CA ALA A 100 -7.48 -0.50 8.64
C ALA A 100 -7.91 -1.14 7.34
N GLN A 101 -9.21 -1.36 7.20
CA GLN A 101 -9.80 -1.90 5.98
C GLN A 101 -11.16 -1.25 5.76
N HIS A 102 -11.60 -1.24 4.50
CA HIS A 102 -12.93 -0.77 4.13
C HIS A 102 -13.57 -1.80 3.22
N GLU A 103 -14.59 -2.51 3.71
CA GLU A 103 -15.25 -3.55 2.95
C GLU A 103 -16.29 -2.96 2.01
N LEU A 104 -16.39 -3.56 0.83
CA LEU A 104 -17.48 -3.25 -0.09
C LEU A 104 -17.90 -4.52 -0.82
N PRO A 105 -19.18 -4.60 -1.25
CA PRO A 105 -19.64 -5.82 -1.92
C PRO A 105 -19.17 -5.88 -3.36
N VAL A 106 -18.91 -7.10 -3.83
CA VAL A 106 -18.67 -7.35 -5.25
C VAL A 106 -20.03 -7.61 -5.89
N GLN A 107 -20.38 -6.79 -6.88
CA GLN A 107 -21.67 -6.89 -7.51
C GLN A 107 -21.73 -8.07 -8.48
N PRO A 108 -22.92 -8.63 -8.74
CA PRO A 108 -23.00 -9.79 -9.66
C PRO A 108 -22.48 -9.49 -11.07
N ASP A 109 -22.61 -8.25 -11.53
CA ASP A 109 -22.17 -7.86 -12.87
C ASP A 109 -20.85 -7.10 -12.86
N GLU A 110 -20.08 -7.24 -11.79
CA GLU A 110 -18.83 -6.50 -11.64
C GLU A 110 -17.82 -6.89 -12.70
N THR A 111 -17.13 -5.91 -13.25
CA THR A 111 -15.97 -6.11 -14.12
C THR A 111 -14.73 -5.68 -13.39
N VAL A 112 -13.55 -6.00 -13.97
CA VAL A 112 -12.30 -5.53 -13.39
C VAL A 112 -12.28 -3.99 -13.34
N GLU A 113 -12.77 -3.36 -14.42
CA GLU A 113 -12.79 -1.91 -14.49
C GLU A 113 -13.70 -1.28 -13.44
N SER A 114 -14.92 -1.81 -13.29
CA SER A 114 -15.83 -1.25 -12.30
C SER A 114 -15.35 -1.50 -10.89
N LEU A 115 -14.80 -2.67 -10.63
CA LEU A 115 -14.29 -2.99 -9.31
C LEU A 115 -13.10 -2.09 -8.96
N SER A 116 -12.20 -1.90 -9.92
CA SER A 116 -11.05 -1.01 -9.71
C SER A 116 -11.49 0.38 -9.32
N GLU A 117 -12.49 0.94 -10.02
CA GLU A 117 -12.99 2.28 -9.72
C GLU A 117 -13.62 2.36 -8.33
N ARG A 118 -14.39 1.34 -7.96
CA ARG A 118 -15.06 1.35 -6.67
C ARG A 118 -14.07 1.20 -5.51
N VAL A 119 -13.08 0.33 -5.68
CA VAL A 119 -12.06 0.16 -4.65
C VAL A 119 -11.21 1.42 -4.52
N LEU A 120 -10.87 2.06 -5.64
CA LEU A 120 -10.11 3.30 -5.61
C LEU A 120 -10.87 4.40 -4.86
N ALA A 121 -12.18 4.50 -5.08
CA ALA A 121 -12.99 5.47 -4.36
C ALA A 121 -12.96 5.19 -2.86
N ALA A 122 -12.99 3.92 -2.48
CA ALA A 122 -12.91 3.54 -1.07
C ALA A 122 -11.53 3.87 -0.48
N GLU A 123 -10.46 3.69 -1.28
CA GLU A 123 -9.13 4.09 -0.83
C GLU A 123 -9.06 5.57 -0.51
N HIS A 124 -9.68 6.39 -1.36
CA HIS A 124 -9.67 7.84 -1.19
C HIS A 124 -10.42 8.28 0.07
N ILE A 125 -11.29 7.45 0.60
CA ILE A 125 -11.96 7.71 1.87
C ILE A 125 -11.12 7.16 3.02
N LEU A 126 -10.62 5.94 2.87
CA LEU A 126 -9.94 5.24 3.96
C LEU A 126 -8.59 5.86 4.31
N LEU A 127 -7.78 6.17 3.30
CA LEU A 127 -6.40 6.58 3.56
C LEU A 127 -6.32 7.91 4.32
N PRO A 128 -7.09 8.95 3.96
CA PRO A 128 -7.02 10.17 4.76
C PRO A 128 -7.46 9.96 6.20
N THR A 129 -8.44 9.10 6.44
CA THR A 129 -8.89 8.79 7.80
C THR A 129 -7.76 8.15 8.62
N VAL A 130 -7.06 7.18 8.01
CA VAL A 130 -5.95 6.51 8.69
C VAL A 130 -4.82 7.50 8.98
N VAL A 131 -4.47 8.33 8.01
CA VAL A 131 -3.39 9.29 8.20
C VAL A 131 -3.72 10.25 9.32
N GLN A 132 -4.96 10.72 9.38
CA GLN A 132 -5.37 11.63 10.44
C GLN A 132 -5.32 10.94 11.80
N ASP A 133 -5.78 9.70 11.88
CA ASP A 133 -5.72 8.96 13.14
C ASP A 133 -4.28 8.79 13.63
N LEU A 134 -3.39 8.46 12.72
CA LEU A 134 -1.97 8.30 13.08
C LEU A 134 -1.36 9.62 13.53
N ALA A 135 -1.72 10.71 12.87
CA ALA A 135 -1.21 12.02 13.24
C ALA A 135 -1.65 12.41 14.64
N VAL A 136 -2.91 12.11 14.99
CA VAL A 136 -3.42 12.42 16.31
C VAL A 136 -2.71 11.61 17.39
N HIS A 137 -2.42 10.35 17.12
CA HIS A 137 -1.83 9.44 18.11
C HIS A 137 -0.30 9.42 18.09
N ALA A 138 0.33 10.18 17.21
CA ALA A 138 1.79 10.19 17.08
C ALA A 138 2.46 11.14 18.09
N ILE A 139 1.69 11.91 18.79
CA ILE A 139 2.21 12.93 19.71
C ILE A 139 2.54 12.31 21.06
#